data_f3e9b1f596a98b639260b88ca1a84957
#
_entry.id   f3e9b1f596a98b639260b88ca1a84957
#
_cell.length_a   1.000
_cell.length_b   1.000
_cell.length_c   1.000
_cell.angle_alpha   90.00
_cell.angle_beta   90.00
_cell.angle_gamma   90.00
#
_symmetry.space_group_name_H-M   'P 1'
#
loop_
_entity.id
_entity.type
_entity.pdbx_description
1 polymer ?
#
loop_
_entity_poly.entity_id
_entity_poly.type
_entity_poly.pdbx_seq_one_letter_code
_entity_poly.pdbx_strand_id
1 'polypeptide(L)'
;MRRNSSLWRLTGLATAVLRLPEEPGAYVLGASKQTLRRKIRLANRLGISWEEVEDEQERRDLLKLANSCERSHPDATYRIPVPGNDDLLDYRLWLVARAADGRPLLLSVTPVDGELAMLRYFRTLGWGEDQSQARYFMTEVLVERLVSLGVRYLIDGSNLFWLPNGVRHFQQMTGFHIVRVRVGRLRRRALPAT
;
A
#
# COMPACT_ATOMS: atom_id res chain seq x y z
N MET A 1 -20.48 13.24 -40.96
CA MET A 1 -19.78 12.09 -40.36
C MET A 1 -19.75 12.24 -38.83
N ARG A 2 -20.65 11.57 -38.13
CA ARG A 2 -20.63 11.55 -36.63
C ARG A 2 -19.67 10.45 -36.19
N ARG A 3 -18.51 10.84 -35.65
CA ARG A 3 -17.55 9.91 -35.06
C ARG A 3 -18.16 9.29 -33.80
N ASN A 4 -18.29 7.97 -33.80
CA ASN A 4 -18.75 7.15 -32.72
C ASN A 4 -17.93 7.39 -31.44
N SER A 5 -18.50 8.16 -30.50
CA SER A 5 -17.91 8.43 -29.17
C SER A 5 -18.08 7.27 -28.18
N SER A 6 -18.48 6.08 -28.66
CA SER A 6 -18.85 4.95 -27.82
C SER A 6 -17.65 4.12 -27.33
N LEU A 7 -16.51 4.15 -28.03
CA LEU A 7 -15.32 3.35 -27.64
C LEU A 7 -14.55 3.90 -26.43
N TRP A 8 -14.66 5.20 -26.16
CA TRP A 8 -13.98 5.84 -24.99
C TRP A 8 -14.66 5.55 -23.65
N ARG A 9 -15.85 4.97 -23.66
CA ARG A 9 -16.55 4.55 -22.43
C ARG A 9 -16.04 3.24 -21.83
N LEU A 10 -15.20 2.50 -22.54
CA LEU A 10 -14.68 1.18 -22.12
C LEU A 10 -13.26 1.22 -21.55
N THR A 11 -12.56 2.35 -21.60
CA THR A 11 -11.18 2.50 -21.11
C THR A 11 -11.12 2.99 -19.66
N GLY A 12 -11.89 2.38 -18.77
CA GLY A 12 -11.63 2.53 -17.34
C GLY A 12 -10.45 1.65 -16.95
N LEU A 13 -9.41 2.24 -16.35
CA LEU A 13 -8.34 1.46 -15.73
C LEU A 13 -8.95 0.66 -14.57
N ALA A 14 -8.82 -0.66 -14.62
CA ALA A 14 -9.18 -1.51 -13.49
C ALA A 14 -8.06 -1.40 -12.44
N THR A 15 -8.40 -1.10 -11.21
CA THR A 15 -7.46 -1.05 -10.09
C THR A 15 -8.07 -1.65 -8.84
N ALA A 16 -7.24 -2.09 -7.91
CA ALA A 16 -7.69 -2.56 -6.62
C ALA A 16 -7.83 -1.36 -5.65
N VAL A 17 -8.99 -1.24 -5.03
CA VAL A 17 -9.29 -0.16 -4.08
C VAL A 17 -9.80 -0.75 -2.78
N LEU A 18 -9.27 -0.27 -1.67
CA LEU A 18 -9.79 -0.49 -0.34
C LEU A 18 -10.54 0.77 0.11
N ARG A 19 -11.84 0.63 0.35
CA ARG A 19 -12.60 1.67 1.05
C ARG A 19 -12.25 1.60 2.52
N LEU A 20 -11.77 2.68 3.08
CA LEU A 20 -11.40 2.78 4.48
C LEU A 20 -12.66 2.98 5.34
N PRO A 21 -12.68 2.47 6.58
CA PRO A 21 -13.76 2.74 7.51
C PRO A 21 -13.76 4.22 7.93
N GLU A 22 -14.87 4.66 8.53
CA GLU A 22 -14.99 6.04 9.02
C GLU A 22 -14.24 6.25 10.34
N GLU A 23 -14.05 5.16 11.12
CA GLU A 23 -13.40 5.22 12.42
C GLU A 23 -12.19 4.28 12.48
N PRO A 24 -11.10 4.68 13.16
CA PRO A 24 -9.99 3.79 13.50
C PRO A 24 -10.49 2.55 14.25
N GLY A 25 -9.82 1.41 14.05
CA GLY A 25 -10.21 0.14 14.67
C GLY A 25 -11.38 -0.59 14.01
N ALA A 26 -12.24 0.10 13.26
CA ALA A 26 -13.36 -0.55 12.56
C ALA A 26 -12.91 -1.47 11.42
N TYR A 27 -11.69 -1.29 10.88
CA TYR A 27 -11.16 -2.06 9.77
C TYR A 27 -11.07 -3.56 10.04
N VAL A 28 -10.75 -3.93 11.25
CA VAL A 28 -10.57 -5.36 11.65
C VAL A 28 -11.84 -6.00 12.18
N LEU A 29 -12.96 -5.30 12.24
CA LEU A 29 -14.22 -5.82 12.76
C LEU A 29 -14.93 -6.72 11.74
N GLY A 30 -15.87 -7.53 12.24
CA GLY A 30 -16.70 -8.43 11.45
C GLY A 30 -16.10 -9.83 11.23
N ALA A 31 -16.98 -10.77 10.83
CA ALA A 31 -16.64 -12.18 10.67
C ALA A 31 -15.61 -12.42 9.55
N SER A 32 -15.71 -11.70 8.45
CA SER A 32 -14.78 -11.79 7.31
C SER A 32 -13.33 -11.42 7.66
N LYS A 33 -13.09 -10.72 8.75
CA LYS A 33 -11.76 -10.28 9.20
C LYS A 33 -11.13 -11.19 10.27
N GLN A 34 -11.72 -12.34 10.57
CA GLN A 34 -11.22 -13.25 11.60
C GLN A 34 -9.77 -13.69 11.35
N THR A 35 -9.45 -14.06 10.12
CA THR A 35 -8.08 -14.49 9.76
C THR A 35 -7.09 -13.32 9.87
N LEU A 36 -7.47 -12.12 9.44
CA LEU A 36 -6.66 -10.91 9.58
C LEU A 36 -6.34 -10.65 11.06
N ARG A 37 -7.36 -10.64 11.93
CA ARG A 37 -7.15 -10.47 13.37
C ARG A 37 -6.23 -11.52 13.99
N ARG A 38 -6.32 -12.78 13.54
CA ARG A 38 -5.42 -13.84 14.00
C ARG A 38 -3.96 -13.55 13.63
N LYS A 39 -3.73 -13.07 12.41
CA LYS A 39 -2.39 -12.71 11.90
C LYS A 39 -1.81 -11.52 12.66
N ILE A 40 -2.61 -10.48 12.91
CA ILE A 40 -2.22 -9.31 13.70
C ILE A 40 -1.86 -9.70 15.14
N ARG A 41 -2.69 -10.53 15.79
CA ARG A 41 -2.37 -11.04 17.15
C ARG A 41 -1.08 -11.84 17.18
N LEU A 42 -0.76 -12.58 16.11
CA LEU A 42 0.51 -13.29 16.02
C LEU A 42 1.68 -12.33 15.88
N ALA A 43 1.56 -11.31 15.04
CA ALA A 43 2.58 -10.26 14.90
C ALA A 43 2.87 -9.58 16.25
N ASN A 44 1.82 -9.21 17.00
CA ASN A 44 1.96 -8.62 18.33
C ASN A 44 2.68 -9.56 19.32
N ARG A 45 2.38 -10.87 19.28
CA ARG A 45 3.07 -11.85 20.13
C ARG A 45 4.54 -12.05 19.76
N LEU A 46 4.90 -11.84 18.49
CA LEU A 46 6.28 -11.85 18.02
C LEU A 46 7.02 -10.55 18.35
N GLY A 47 6.36 -9.61 19.01
CA GLY A 47 6.96 -8.31 19.38
C GLY A 47 7.18 -7.40 18.16
N ILE A 48 6.42 -7.60 17.07
CA ILE A 48 6.50 -6.70 15.92
C ILE A 48 5.90 -5.35 16.30
N SER A 49 6.69 -4.29 16.12
CA SER A 49 6.32 -2.91 16.32
C SER A 49 6.32 -2.12 15.01
N TRP A 50 5.89 -0.87 15.07
CA TRP A 50 5.94 0.03 13.92
C TRP A 50 6.28 1.45 14.37
N GLU A 51 6.78 2.23 13.43
CA GLU A 51 7.03 3.66 13.60
C GLU A 51 6.84 4.41 12.28
N GLU A 52 6.56 5.72 12.38
CA GLU A 52 6.60 6.64 11.26
C GLU A 52 8.03 7.18 11.12
N VAL A 53 8.62 7.07 9.94
CA VAL A 53 10.01 7.47 9.69
C VAL A 53 10.02 8.92 9.24
N GLU A 54 10.56 9.80 10.07
CA GLU A 54 10.67 11.23 9.78
C GLU A 54 12.10 11.61 9.33
N ASP A 55 13.10 10.91 9.84
CA ASP A 55 14.52 11.19 9.54
C ASP A 55 14.87 10.85 8.09
N GLU A 56 15.46 11.81 7.41
CA GLU A 56 15.79 11.67 5.98
C GLU A 56 16.91 10.66 5.74
N GLN A 57 17.88 10.56 6.66
CA GLN A 57 18.97 9.60 6.52
C GLN A 57 18.45 8.16 6.69
N GLU A 58 17.55 7.95 7.65
CA GLU A 58 16.90 6.67 7.85
C GLU A 58 16.05 6.26 6.64
N ARG A 59 15.29 7.19 6.03
CA ARG A 59 14.56 6.95 4.77
C ARG A 59 15.48 6.46 3.66
N ARG A 60 16.65 7.11 3.50
CA ARG A 60 17.66 6.70 2.51
C ARG A 60 18.22 5.32 2.78
N ASP A 61 18.47 4.97 4.03
CA ASP A 61 19.02 3.67 4.40
C ASP A 61 17.97 2.55 4.24
N LEU A 62 16.71 2.82 4.62
CA LEU A 62 15.59 1.91 4.33
C LEU A 62 15.38 1.72 2.82
N LEU A 63 15.52 2.77 2.01
CA LEU A 63 15.43 2.69 0.56
C LEU A 63 16.55 1.82 -0.03
N LYS A 64 17.79 1.96 0.43
CA LYS A 64 18.91 1.10 0.01
C LYS A 64 18.64 -0.37 0.36
N LEU A 65 18.16 -0.62 1.58
CA LEU A 65 17.78 -1.97 2.02
C LEU A 65 16.65 -2.54 1.17
N ALA A 66 15.59 -1.76 0.92
CA ALA A 66 14.46 -2.14 0.07
C ALA A 66 14.92 -2.54 -1.34
N ASN A 67 15.74 -1.70 -1.98
CA ASN A 67 16.32 -1.97 -3.29
C ASN A 67 17.21 -3.22 -3.28
N SER A 68 17.95 -3.47 -2.20
CA SER A 68 18.76 -4.68 -2.05
C SER A 68 17.88 -5.93 -1.93
N CYS A 69 16.82 -5.89 -1.11
CA CYS A 69 15.89 -6.99 -0.96
C CYS A 69 15.16 -7.32 -2.26
N GLU A 70 14.77 -6.31 -3.05
CA GLU A 70 14.13 -6.54 -4.36
C GLU A 70 15.06 -7.21 -5.36
N ARG A 71 16.33 -6.80 -5.42
CA ARG A 71 17.34 -7.42 -6.30
C ARG A 71 17.67 -8.84 -5.92
N SER A 72 17.73 -9.14 -4.64
CA SER A 72 18.16 -10.45 -4.10
C SER A 72 17.00 -11.38 -3.73
N HIS A 73 15.75 -11.04 -4.08
CA HIS A 73 14.61 -11.86 -3.71
C HIS A 73 14.79 -13.31 -4.20
N PRO A 74 14.62 -14.34 -3.33
CA PRO A 74 14.88 -15.75 -3.70
C PRO A 74 13.92 -16.24 -4.78
N ASP A 75 12.65 -15.84 -4.73
CA ASP A 75 11.67 -16.12 -5.77
C ASP A 75 11.81 -15.12 -6.92
N ALA A 76 12.12 -15.65 -8.11
CA ALA A 76 12.29 -14.85 -9.32
C ALA A 76 11.02 -14.04 -9.70
N THR A 77 9.84 -14.51 -9.31
CA THR A 77 8.56 -13.82 -9.55
C THR A 77 8.50 -12.44 -8.87
N TYR A 78 9.18 -12.29 -7.74
CA TYR A 78 9.21 -11.04 -6.96
C TYR A 78 10.52 -10.27 -7.10
N ARG A 79 11.50 -10.83 -7.84
CA ARG A 79 12.80 -10.19 -8.03
C ARG A 79 12.70 -9.04 -9.02
N ILE A 80 13.24 -7.88 -8.64
CA ILE A 80 13.34 -6.70 -9.50
C ILE A 80 14.82 -6.37 -9.69
N PRO A 81 15.40 -6.68 -10.85
CA PRO A 81 16.84 -6.45 -11.10
C PRO A 81 17.24 -4.98 -11.00
N VAL A 82 16.38 -4.09 -11.45
CA VAL A 82 16.59 -2.65 -11.42
C VAL A 82 15.39 -1.99 -10.73
N PRO A 83 15.40 -1.85 -9.39
CA PRO A 83 14.34 -1.16 -8.66
C PRO A 83 14.24 0.30 -9.08
N GLY A 84 13.03 0.77 -9.36
CA GLY A 84 12.72 2.17 -9.68
C GLY A 84 12.03 2.87 -8.50
N ASN A 85 12.73 3.01 -7.38
CA ASN A 85 12.17 3.46 -6.12
C ASN A 85 12.69 4.83 -5.65
N ASP A 86 13.42 5.57 -6.49
CA ASP A 86 14.04 6.85 -6.10
C ASP A 86 12.99 7.93 -5.78
N ASP A 87 11.82 7.87 -6.44
CA ASP A 87 10.68 8.75 -6.20
C ASP A 87 10.06 8.58 -4.81
N LEU A 88 10.38 7.50 -4.09
CA LEU A 88 9.84 7.30 -2.73
C LEU A 88 10.24 8.43 -1.79
N LEU A 89 11.43 9.02 -1.96
CA LEU A 89 11.92 10.13 -1.14
C LEU A 89 11.08 11.40 -1.27
N ASP A 90 10.29 11.55 -2.34
CA ASP A 90 9.40 12.69 -2.55
C ASP A 90 8.13 12.63 -1.67
N TYR A 91 7.83 11.46 -1.09
CA TYR A 91 6.61 11.26 -0.32
C TYR A 91 6.87 11.37 1.19
N ARG A 92 5.85 11.82 1.93
CA ARG A 92 5.98 12.13 3.36
C ARG A 92 5.67 10.94 4.27
N LEU A 93 4.64 10.17 3.95
CA LEU A 93 4.17 9.09 4.81
C LEU A 93 5.01 7.83 4.59
N TRP A 94 5.91 7.60 5.53
CA TRP A 94 6.78 6.42 5.61
C TRP A 94 6.48 5.68 6.90
N LEU A 95 6.11 4.42 6.80
CA LEU A 95 5.89 3.55 7.95
C LEU A 95 6.80 2.33 7.83
N VAL A 96 7.48 1.97 8.92
CA VAL A 96 8.31 0.77 8.96
C VAL A 96 7.85 -0.16 10.08
N ALA A 97 7.72 -1.46 9.77
CA ALA A 97 7.58 -2.49 10.78
C ALA A 97 8.95 -3.01 11.19
N ARG A 98 9.13 -3.23 12.51
CA ARG A 98 10.35 -3.79 13.07
C ARG A 98 10.08 -5.04 13.90
N ALA A 99 11.02 -5.96 13.86
CA ALA A 99 11.07 -7.08 14.79
C ALA A 99 11.46 -6.62 16.20
N ALA A 100 11.30 -7.48 17.19
CA ALA A 100 11.68 -7.19 18.57
C ALA A 100 13.18 -6.83 18.77
N ASP A 101 14.03 -7.26 17.84
CA ASP A 101 15.47 -6.92 17.80
C ASP A 101 15.77 -5.60 17.06
N GLY A 102 14.75 -4.87 16.62
CA GLY A 102 14.87 -3.61 15.88
C GLY A 102 15.07 -3.76 14.36
N ARG A 103 15.22 -4.96 13.86
CA ARG A 103 15.43 -5.24 12.42
C ARG A 103 14.18 -4.87 11.62
N PRO A 104 14.31 -4.07 10.53
CA PRO A 104 13.18 -3.70 9.71
C PRO A 104 12.63 -4.92 8.93
N LEU A 105 11.30 -5.06 8.95
CA LEU A 105 10.58 -6.21 8.37
C LEU A 105 9.75 -5.84 7.15
N LEU A 106 9.19 -4.64 7.14
CA LEU A 106 8.35 -4.14 6.06
C LEU A 106 8.45 -2.63 5.99
N LEU A 107 8.47 -2.11 4.78
CA LEU A 107 8.39 -0.68 4.48
C LEU A 107 7.10 -0.38 3.73
N SER A 108 6.40 0.66 4.17
CA SER A 108 5.27 1.28 3.46
C SER A 108 5.59 2.73 3.16
N VAL A 109 5.46 3.13 1.88
CA VAL A 109 5.51 4.53 1.46
C VAL A 109 4.24 4.83 0.68
N THR A 110 3.47 5.77 1.20
CA THR A 110 2.09 5.97 0.76
C THR A 110 1.82 7.45 0.49
N PRO A 111 1.85 7.91 -0.77
CA PRO A 111 1.38 9.24 -1.12
C PRO A 111 -0.09 9.42 -0.77
N VAL A 112 -0.40 10.58 -0.19
CA VAL A 112 -1.75 10.98 0.23
C VAL A 112 -2.12 12.28 -0.49
N ASP A 113 -3.31 12.31 -1.10
CA ASP A 113 -3.89 13.49 -1.75
C ASP A 113 -5.37 13.60 -1.40
N GLY A 114 -5.70 14.46 -0.44
CA GLY A 114 -7.05 14.63 0.09
C GLY A 114 -7.63 13.32 0.64
N GLU A 115 -8.75 12.87 0.09
CA GLU A 115 -9.42 11.63 0.51
C GLU A 115 -8.81 10.36 -0.12
N LEU A 116 -7.77 10.49 -0.94
CA LEU A 116 -7.15 9.39 -1.66
C LEU A 116 -5.74 9.13 -1.16
N ALA A 117 -5.36 7.85 -1.08
CA ALA A 117 -3.99 7.41 -0.88
C ALA A 117 -3.65 6.29 -1.88
N MET A 118 -2.38 6.14 -2.19
CA MET A 118 -1.91 5.10 -3.10
C MET A 118 -0.81 4.26 -2.44
N LEU A 119 -0.92 2.94 -2.48
CA LEU A 119 0.17 2.04 -2.13
C LEU A 119 1.27 2.14 -3.18
N ARG A 120 2.15 3.16 -3.05
CA ARG A 120 3.30 3.30 -3.94
C ARG A 120 4.36 2.25 -3.62
N TYR A 121 4.56 1.99 -2.35
CA TYR A 121 5.46 0.95 -1.86
C TYR A 121 4.84 0.28 -0.62
N PHE A 122 4.74 -1.03 -0.64
CA PHE A 122 4.29 -1.84 0.50
C PHE A 122 4.90 -3.23 0.39
N ARG A 123 6.14 -3.36 0.85
CA ARG A 123 6.92 -4.58 0.66
C ARG A 123 7.68 -4.98 1.91
N THR A 124 7.85 -6.28 2.06
CA THR A 124 8.71 -6.85 3.10
C THR A 124 10.18 -6.59 2.79
N LEU A 125 10.94 -6.29 3.83
CA LEU A 125 12.39 -6.15 3.80
C LEU A 125 13.00 -7.48 4.20
N GLY A 126 13.20 -8.33 3.21
CA GLY A 126 13.56 -9.73 3.37
C GLY A 126 12.37 -10.68 3.27
N TRP A 127 12.58 -11.90 3.71
CA TRP A 127 11.63 -13.01 3.61
C TRP A 127 11.68 -13.87 4.88
N GLY A 128 10.54 -14.48 5.20
CA GLY A 128 10.39 -15.32 6.39
C GLY A 128 9.01 -15.15 7.03
N GLU A 129 8.85 -15.77 8.18
CA GLU A 129 7.58 -15.76 8.90
C GLU A 129 7.29 -14.37 9.47
N ASP A 130 8.26 -13.72 10.11
CA ASP A 130 8.12 -12.38 10.67
C ASP A 130 7.67 -11.38 9.60
N GLN A 131 8.30 -11.39 8.42
CA GLN A 131 7.93 -10.53 7.30
C GLN A 131 6.50 -10.82 6.83
N SER A 132 6.10 -12.09 6.80
CA SER A 132 4.73 -12.47 6.44
C SER A 132 3.71 -11.93 7.44
N GLN A 133 4.00 -12.01 8.76
CA GLN A 133 3.11 -11.47 9.79
C GLN A 133 3.11 -9.93 9.79
N ALA A 134 4.27 -9.30 9.62
CA ALA A 134 4.42 -7.86 9.52
C ALA A 134 3.52 -7.25 8.42
N ARG A 135 3.34 -7.97 7.31
CA ARG A 135 2.48 -7.51 6.21
C ARG A 135 1.02 -7.28 6.65
N TYR A 136 0.44 -8.21 7.41
CA TYR A 136 -0.94 -8.09 7.89
C TYR A 136 -1.06 -7.04 8.99
N PHE A 137 -0.11 -7.01 9.90
CA PHE A 137 -0.02 -6.00 10.95
C PHE A 137 0.08 -4.59 10.37
N MET A 138 1.00 -4.37 9.43
CA MET A 138 1.19 -3.07 8.81
C MET A 138 0.00 -2.64 7.93
N THR A 139 -0.82 -3.56 7.46
CA THR A 139 -2.05 -3.17 6.76
C THR A 139 -3.04 -2.52 7.73
N GLU A 140 -3.21 -3.05 8.94
CA GLU A 140 -4.02 -2.43 9.99
C GLU A 140 -3.47 -1.06 10.35
N VAL A 141 -2.17 -0.98 10.67
CA VAL A 141 -1.48 0.26 11.02
C VAL A 141 -1.66 1.33 9.94
N LEU A 142 -1.42 0.97 8.68
CA LEU A 142 -1.57 1.90 7.56
C LEU A 142 -3.02 2.38 7.43
N VAL A 143 -4.00 1.47 7.54
CA VAL A 143 -5.42 1.85 7.48
C VAL A 143 -5.78 2.81 8.60
N GLU A 144 -5.38 2.55 9.84
CA GLU A 144 -5.63 3.43 10.98
C GLU A 144 -4.98 4.80 10.80
N ARG A 145 -3.73 4.82 10.32
CA ARG A 145 -3.02 6.07 10.05
C ARG A 145 -3.70 6.87 8.95
N LEU A 146 -4.12 6.23 7.86
CA LEU A 146 -4.83 6.89 6.76
C LEU A 146 -6.21 7.42 7.18
N VAL A 147 -6.95 6.67 8.00
CA VAL A 147 -8.23 7.13 8.57
C VAL A 147 -8.02 8.38 9.43
N SER A 148 -6.98 8.40 10.26
CA SER A 148 -6.64 9.60 11.07
C SER A 148 -6.27 10.82 10.23
N LEU A 149 -5.82 10.63 9.00
CA LEU A 149 -5.53 11.68 8.01
C LEU A 149 -6.75 12.09 7.16
N GLY A 150 -7.93 11.49 7.40
CA GLY A 150 -9.15 11.77 6.64
C GLY A 150 -9.22 11.08 5.27
N VAL A 151 -8.35 10.12 5.00
CA VAL A 151 -8.38 9.34 3.75
C VAL A 151 -9.55 8.37 3.75
N ARG A 152 -10.23 8.26 2.61
CA ARG A 152 -11.39 7.37 2.42
C ARG A 152 -11.11 6.19 1.51
N TYR A 153 -10.13 6.31 0.63
CA TYR A 153 -9.81 5.27 -0.36
C TYR A 153 -8.32 5.06 -0.47
N LEU A 154 -7.89 3.82 -0.31
CA LEU A 154 -6.53 3.38 -0.58
C LEU A 154 -6.50 2.60 -1.89
N ILE A 155 -5.70 3.07 -2.84
CA ILE A 155 -5.59 2.51 -4.18
C ILE A 155 -4.29 1.69 -4.25
N ASP A 156 -4.38 0.46 -4.73
CA ASP A 156 -3.20 -0.31 -5.14
C ASP A 156 -3.00 -0.13 -6.64
N GLY A 157 -1.94 0.60 -7.00
CA GLY A 157 -1.59 0.89 -8.39
C GLY A 157 -0.97 -0.29 -9.16
N SER A 158 -0.86 -1.45 -8.56
CA SER A 158 -0.31 -2.65 -9.20
C SER A 158 -1.13 -3.07 -10.42
N ASN A 159 -0.44 -3.52 -11.47
CA ASN A 159 -1.10 -4.02 -12.67
C ASN A 159 -1.82 -5.36 -12.38
N LEU A 160 -3.15 -5.34 -12.39
CA LEU A 160 -4.00 -6.48 -12.03
C LEU A 160 -3.78 -7.72 -12.93
N PHE A 161 -3.33 -7.54 -14.16
CA PHE A 161 -3.12 -8.66 -15.11
C PHE A 161 -1.87 -9.48 -14.77
N TRP A 162 -0.88 -8.86 -14.12
CA TRP A 162 0.41 -9.48 -13.82
C TRP A 162 0.64 -9.72 -12.33
N LEU A 163 -0.42 -9.61 -11.50
CA LEU A 163 -0.31 -9.84 -10.08
C LEU A 163 -0.06 -11.32 -9.76
N PRO A 164 1.00 -11.63 -9.00
CA PRO A 164 1.20 -12.97 -8.45
C PRO A 164 0.01 -13.41 -7.58
N ASN A 165 -0.26 -14.72 -7.56
CA ASN A 165 -1.40 -15.26 -6.79
C ASN A 165 -1.34 -14.88 -5.30
N GLY A 166 -0.15 -14.83 -4.71
CA GLY A 166 0.04 -14.42 -3.32
C GLY A 166 -0.41 -12.98 -3.06
N VAL A 167 -0.17 -12.06 -4.02
CA VAL A 167 -0.61 -10.67 -3.91
C VAL A 167 -2.13 -10.57 -4.06
N ARG A 168 -2.73 -11.30 -4.99
CA ARG A 168 -4.20 -11.36 -5.13
C ARG A 168 -4.88 -11.88 -3.87
N HIS A 169 -4.36 -12.95 -3.30
CA HIS A 169 -4.87 -13.49 -2.05
C HIS A 169 -4.76 -12.48 -0.91
N PHE A 170 -3.62 -11.79 -0.80
CA PHE A 170 -3.43 -10.73 0.19
C PHE A 170 -4.44 -9.59 0.01
N GLN A 171 -4.67 -9.10 -1.21
CA GLN A 171 -5.65 -8.07 -1.50
C GLN A 171 -7.06 -8.50 -1.07
N GLN A 172 -7.48 -9.74 -1.39
CA GLN A 172 -8.78 -10.28 -0.98
C GLN A 172 -8.89 -10.35 0.55
N MET A 173 -7.88 -10.88 1.22
CA MET A 173 -7.84 -11.00 2.68
C MET A 173 -7.92 -9.66 3.41
N THR A 174 -7.33 -8.63 2.82
CA THR A 174 -7.31 -7.28 3.37
C THR A 174 -8.53 -6.44 2.95
N GLY A 175 -9.31 -6.92 1.99
CA GLY A 175 -10.59 -6.31 1.60
C GLY A 175 -10.49 -5.34 0.42
N PHE A 176 -9.43 -5.43 -0.39
CA PHE A 176 -9.39 -4.72 -1.66
C PHE A 176 -10.39 -5.30 -2.65
N HIS A 177 -11.05 -4.42 -3.39
CA HIS A 177 -11.98 -4.76 -4.45
C HIS A 177 -11.50 -4.17 -5.78
N ILE A 178 -11.67 -4.93 -6.87
CA ILE A 178 -11.36 -4.43 -8.20
C ILE A 178 -12.48 -3.50 -8.65
N VAL A 179 -12.11 -2.26 -8.96
CA VAL A 179 -13.02 -1.23 -9.47
C VAL A 179 -12.52 -0.68 -10.80
N ARG A 180 -13.43 -0.15 -11.61
CA ARG A 180 -13.07 0.62 -12.81
C ARG A 180 -13.00 2.09 -12.46
N VAL A 181 -11.81 2.67 -12.53
CA VAL A 181 -11.60 4.10 -12.31
C VAL A 181 -11.72 4.83 -13.64
N ARG A 182 -12.58 5.85 -13.71
CA ARG A 182 -12.63 6.76 -14.85
C ARG A 182 -11.74 7.95 -14.55
N VAL A 183 -10.71 8.15 -15.34
CA VAL A 183 -9.91 9.37 -15.26
C VAL A 183 -10.72 10.49 -15.92
N GLY A 184 -11.33 11.34 -15.11
CA GLY A 184 -11.99 12.56 -15.58
C GLY A 184 -10.93 13.64 -15.90
N ARG A 185 -11.15 14.45 -16.94
CA ARG A 185 -10.34 15.67 -17.11
C ARG A 185 -10.61 16.57 -15.90
N LEU A 186 -9.56 16.92 -15.15
CA LEU A 186 -9.61 17.98 -14.17
C LEU A 186 -10.10 19.26 -14.91
N ARG A 187 -11.32 19.71 -14.62
CA ARG A 187 -11.72 21.07 -14.98
C ARG A 187 -10.81 21.98 -14.15
N ARG A 188 -9.85 22.63 -14.80
CA ARG A 188 -9.13 23.75 -14.19
C ARG A 188 -10.21 24.71 -13.67
N ARG A 189 -10.40 24.78 -12.36
CA ARG A 189 -11.11 25.90 -11.75
C ARG A 189 -10.29 27.13 -12.11
N ALA A 190 -10.87 27.99 -12.95
CA ALA A 190 -10.31 29.31 -13.15
C ALA A 190 -10.24 29.98 -11.78
N LEU A 191 -9.03 30.34 -11.35
CA LEU A 191 -8.87 31.21 -10.19
C LEU A 191 -9.61 32.50 -10.50
N PRO A 192 -10.43 33.05 -9.56
CA PRO A 192 -11.01 34.36 -9.76
C PRO A 192 -9.88 35.38 -9.94
N ALA A 193 -9.93 36.17 -11.00
CA ALA A 193 -9.04 37.29 -11.18
C ALA A 193 -9.25 38.27 -10.02
N THR A 194 -8.20 38.53 -9.26
CA THR A 194 -8.10 39.63 -8.28
C THR A 194 -7.84 40.93 -9.00
#